data_15b1a2b8b015e0976f9e304f8becd0c5
#
_entry.id   15b1a2b8b015e0976f9e304f8becd0c5
#
_cell.length_a   1.000
_cell.length_b   1.000
_cell.length_c   1.000
_cell.angle_alpha   90.00
_cell.angle_beta   90.00
_cell.angle_gamma   90.00
#
_symmetry.space_group_name_H-M   'P 1'
#
loop_
_entity.id
_entity.type
_entity.pdbx_description
1 polymer ?
#
loop_
_entity_poly.entity_id
_entity_poly.type
_entity_poly.pdbx_seq_one_letter_code
_entity_poly.pdbx_strand_id
1 'polypeptide(L)'
;MTMTETMTLPYAPADAPLERPRRQWGVALQALRRLLSDKEDTGQVFEIMGALNGDSTAKGYRRLLQTLQGGRLAYERVELEQRLMDGAWLDSFAAGTVGAAYRDFVRSENLSAQGLADISREKRSKIEVSHPYAWFGRRTRDVHDIWHILSGYHRDGLGEACLVAFSYAQTGSLGWAFIALGAALRTRGEAKHPYVQAIWQGYRRGKAAKWLLAEDYERLLTEPLDAARRRLNIAPASLYDSIPASAR
;
A
#
# COMPACT_ATOMS: atom_id res chain seq x y z
N MET A 1 3.75 18.57 -49.62
CA MET A 1 4.93 18.38 -48.75
C MET A 1 4.49 18.77 -47.36
N THR A 2 3.96 17.84 -46.61
CA THR A 2 3.44 18.03 -45.27
C THR A 2 4.53 17.61 -44.30
N MET A 3 5.14 18.56 -43.59
CA MET A 3 6.10 18.30 -42.52
C MET A 3 5.35 17.72 -41.32
N THR A 4 5.66 16.48 -41.00
CA THR A 4 5.22 15.82 -39.76
C THR A 4 6.08 16.39 -38.62
N GLU A 5 5.52 17.29 -37.83
CA GLU A 5 6.14 17.73 -36.57
C GLU A 5 6.20 16.53 -35.61
N THR A 6 7.40 16.01 -35.42
CA THR A 6 7.67 15.03 -34.38
C THR A 6 7.63 15.75 -33.04
N MET A 7 6.52 15.63 -32.34
CA MET A 7 6.34 16.15 -30.99
C MET A 7 7.22 15.32 -30.04
N THR A 8 8.45 15.76 -29.82
CA THR A 8 9.33 15.24 -28.78
C THR A 8 8.74 15.66 -27.42
N LEU A 9 8.13 14.70 -26.72
CA LEU A 9 7.78 14.91 -25.33
C LEU A 9 9.04 15.23 -24.52
N PRO A 10 9.06 16.30 -23.73
CA PRO A 10 10.23 16.64 -22.94
C PRO A 10 10.52 15.51 -21.95
N TYR A 11 11.60 14.79 -22.19
CA TYR A 11 12.14 13.81 -21.23
C TYR A 11 12.64 14.62 -20.02
N ALA A 12 11.86 14.61 -18.95
CA ALA A 12 12.36 15.10 -17.67
C ALA A 12 13.41 14.11 -17.17
N PRO A 13 14.68 14.51 -17.01
CA PRO A 13 15.71 13.62 -16.49
C PRO A 13 15.30 13.13 -15.12
N ALA A 14 15.56 11.83 -14.85
CA ALA A 14 15.23 11.20 -13.55
C ALA A 14 15.87 11.92 -12.33
N ASP A 15 16.81 12.80 -12.59
CA ASP A 15 17.56 13.59 -11.62
C ASP A 15 17.07 15.05 -11.48
N ALA A 16 16.00 15.46 -12.17
CA ALA A 16 15.44 16.79 -11.95
C ALA A 16 15.07 16.90 -10.46
N PRO A 17 15.53 17.96 -9.76
CA PRO A 17 15.18 18.17 -8.37
C PRO A 17 13.66 18.38 -8.30
N LEU A 18 12.95 17.33 -7.85
CA LEU A 18 11.55 17.44 -7.55
C LEU A 18 11.41 18.47 -6.44
N GLU A 19 10.67 19.55 -6.70
CA GLU A 19 10.23 20.42 -5.64
C GLU A 19 9.60 19.56 -4.54
N ARG A 20 10.18 19.64 -3.33
CA ARG A 20 9.62 18.89 -2.19
C ARG A 20 8.27 19.48 -1.85
N PRO A 21 7.16 18.80 -2.08
CA PRO A 21 5.86 19.38 -1.79
C PRO A 21 5.82 19.73 -0.30
N ARG A 22 5.41 20.93 0.02
CA ARG A 22 5.22 21.37 1.40
C ARG A 22 4.13 20.53 2.04
N ARG A 23 4.42 19.96 3.21
CA ARG A 23 3.43 19.18 3.96
C ARG A 23 2.28 20.06 4.42
N GLN A 24 1.08 19.63 4.16
CA GLN A 24 -0.16 20.35 4.46
C GLN A 24 -0.84 19.75 5.70
N TRP A 25 -0.26 19.99 6.87
CA TRP A 25 -0.73 19.41 8.13
C TRP A 25 -2.20 19.72 8.47
N GLY A 26 -2.69 20.93 8.11
CA GLY A 26 -4.09 21.32 8.31
C GLY A 26 -5.04 20.46 7.50
N VAL A 27 -4.72 20.21 6.22
CA VAL A 27 -5.49 19.31 5.33
C VAL A 27 -5.48 17.90 5.89
N ALA A 28 -4.30 17.38 6.27
CA ALA A 28 -4.15 16.05 6.82
C ALA A 28 -4.98 15.87 8.12
N LEU A 29 -4.98 16.85 9.02
CA LEU A 29 -5.75 16.79 10.27
C LEU A 29 -7.25 16.79 10.02
N GLN A 30 -7.72 17.60 9.08
CA GLN A 30 -9.14 17.61 8.72
C GLN A 30 -9.57 16.28 8.10
N ALA A 31 -8.78 15.75 7.17
CA ALA A 31 -9.04 14.45 6.55
C ALA A 31 -8.98 13.31 7.59
N LEU A 32 -8.03 13.33 8.53
CA LEU A 32 -7.97 12.33 9.60
C LEU A 32 -9.23 12.35 10.49
N ARG A 33 -9.72 13.53 10.86
CA ARG A 33 -10.96 13.64 11.65
C ARG A 33 -12.16 13.01 10.93
N ARG A 34 -12.27 13.23 9.61
CA ARG A 34 -13.32 12.62 8.78
C ARG A 34 -13.15 11.10 8.72
N LEU A 35 -11.94 10.62 8.43
CA LEU A 35 -11.63 9.19 8.38
C LEU A 35 -11.94 8.49 9.71
N LEU A 36 -11.63 9.11 10.83
CA LEU A 36 -11.93 8.53 12.15
C LEU A 36 -13.43 8.52 12.48
N SER A 37 -14.23 9.39 11.87
CA SER A 37 -15.71 9.36 12.01
C SER A 37 -16.37 8.40 11.03
N ASP A 38 -15.79 8.25 9.83
CA ASP A 38 -16.26 7.32 8.79
C ASP A 38 -15.05 6.59 8.17
N LYS A 39 -14.78 5.38 8.66
CA LYS A 39 -13.64 4.57 8.23
C LYS A 39 -13.76 4.06 6.78
N GLU A 40 -14.97 4.05 6.21
CA GLU A 40 -15.22 3.62 4.84
C GLU A 40 -14.94 4.74 3.82
N ASP A 41 -14.77 5.99 4.27
CA ASP A 41 -14.38 7.11 3.40
C ASP A 41 -12.88 7.04 3.05
N THR A 42 -12.53 6.08 2.17
CA THR A 42 -11.17 5.87 1.66
C THR A 42 -10.61 7.10 0.95
N GLY A 43 -11.46 8.02 0.48
CA GLY A 43 -11.06 9.30 -0.09
C GLY A 43 -10.19 10.12 0.86
N GLN A 44 -10.46 10.05 2.17
CA GLN A 44 -9.68 10.76 3.19
C GLN A 44 -8.26 10.18 3.35
N VAL A 45 -8.08 8.88 3.12
CA VAL A 45 -6.74 8.27 3.11
C VAL A 45 -5.88 8.91 2.01
N PHE A 46 -6.43 9.05 0.80
CA PHE A 46 -5.71 9.71 -0.31
C PHE A 46 -5.42 11.19 -0.04
N GLU A 47 -6.32 11.91 0.63
CA GLU A 47 -6.08 13.30 1.06
C GLU A 47 -4.91 13.38 2.07
N ILE A 48 -4.89 12.51 3.08
CA ILE A 48 -3.79 12.45 4.06
C ILE A 48 -2.48 12.10 3.37
N MET A 49 -2.50 11.09 2.48
CA MET A 49 -1.31 10.68 1.74
C MET A 49 -0.79 11.82 0.85
N GLY A 50 -1.67 12.48 0.10
CA GLY A 50 -1.31 13.65 -0.73
C GLY A 50 -0.71 14.79 0.09
N ALA A 51 -1.29 15.07 1.27
CA ALA A 51 -0.86 16.17 2.14
C ALA A 51 0.48 15.90 2.85
N LEU A 52 0.80 14.63 3.17
CA LEU A 52 1.96 14.28 4.03
C LEU A 52 3.04 13.42 3.36
N ASN A 53 2.80 12.88 2.17
CA ASN A 53 3.71 11.92 1.52
C ASN A 53 5.11 12.51 1.24
N GLY A 54 5.18 13.81 0.93
CA GLY A 54 6.45 14.49 0.67
C GLY A 54 7.24 13.79 -0.44
N ASP A 55 8.49 13.44 -0.14
CA ASP A 55 9.42 12.75 -1.05
C ASP A 55 9.50 11.22 -0.83
N SER A 56 8.59 10.62 -0.05
CA SER A 56 8.65 9.20 0.29
C SER A 56 8.57 8.28 -0.93
N THR A 57 7.72 8.60 -1.92
CA THR A 57 7.62 7.87 -3.19
C THR A 57 8.93 7.90 -3.96
N ALA A 58 9.55 9.09 -4.09
CA ALA A 58 10.84 9.25 -4.77
C ALA A 58 11.96 8.49 -4.06
N LYS A 59 11.99 8.52 -2.73
CA LYS A 59 12.95 7.75 -1.92
C LYS A 59 12.74 6.24 -2.09
N GLY A 60 11.49 5.79 -2.05
CA GLY A 60 11.15 4.39 -2.28
C GLY A 60 11.58 3.92 -3.67
N TYR A 61 11.30 4.68 -4.70
CA TYR A 61 11.73 4.35 -6.07
C TYR A 61 13.26 4.29 -6.19
N ARG A 62 14.00 5.26 -5.64
CA ARG A 62 15.48 5.22 -5.64
C ARG A 62 16.01 3.99 -4.91
N ARG A 63 15.39 3.62 -3.79
CA ARG A 63 15.73 2.38 -3.06
C ARG A 63 15.47 1.15 -3.92
N LEU A 64 14.37 1.12 -4.67
CA LEU A 64 14.05 0.03 -5.60
C LEU A 64 15.17 -0.19 -6.61
N LEU A 65 15.66 0.89 -7.21
CA LEU A 65 16.74 0.84 -8.21
C LEU A 65 18.09 0.36 -7.67
N GLN A 66 18.28 0.29 -6.35
CA GLN A 66 19.51 -0.20 -5.73
C GLN A 66 19.63 -1.73 -5.76
N THR A 67 18.60 -2.44 -6.20
CA THR A 67 18.60 -3.90 -6.30
C THR A 67 18.41 -4.33 -7.76
N LEU A 68 19.03 -5.46 -8.14
CA LEU A 68 18.89 -6.01 -9.51
C LEU A 68 17.41 -6.30 -9.83
N GLN A 69 16.70 -6.93 -8.89
CA GLN A 69 15.26 -7.21 -9.01
C GLN A 69 14.45 -5.93 -9.17
N GLY A 70 14.73 -4.92 -8.36
CA GLY A 70 14.02 -3.65 -8.43
C GLY A 70 14.31 -2.87 -9.69
N GLY A 71 15.54 -2.93 -10.20
CA GLY A 71 15.91 -2.36 -11.51
C GLY A 71 15.11 -3.00 -12.65
N ARG A 72 14.97 -4.34 -12.65
CA ARG A 72 14.13 -5.06 -13.61
C ARG A 72 12.68 -4.61 -13.54
N LEU A 73 12.07 -4.59 -12.34
CA LEU A 73 10.69 -4.14 -12.13
C LEU A 73 10.46 -2.70 -12.60
N ALA A 74 11.43 -1.82 -12.33
CA ALA A 74 11.36 -0.43 -12.75
C ALA A 74 11.51 -0.24 -14.26
N TYR A 75 12.21 -1.15 -14.94
CA TYR A 75 12.34 -1.19 -16.40
C TYR A 75 11.06 -1.72 -17.05
N GLU A 76 10.57 -2.87 -16.60
CA GLU A 76 9.39 -3.55 -17.13
C GLU A 76 8.10 -2.75 -16.87
N ARG A 77 7.99 -2.06 -15.73
CA ARG A 77 6.85 -1.25 -15.31
C ARG A 77 5.50 -1.93 -15.50
N VAL A 78 5.43 -3.20 -15.15
CA VAL A 78 4.17 -3.94 -15.19
C VAL A 78 3.16 -3.25 -14.26
N GLU A 79 1.98 -2.96 -14.79
CA GLU A 79 0.85 -2.43 -14.01
C GLU A 79 0.17 -3.60 -13.30
N LEU A 80 0.47 -3.76 -12.01
CA LEU A 80 -0.01 -4.89 -11.21
C LEU A 80 -1.54 -4.92 -11.11
N GLU A 81 -2.18 -3.74 -11.07
CA GLU A 81 -3.63 -3.61 -11.08
C GLU A 81 -4.28 -4.42 -12.21
N GLN A 82 -3.74 -4.32 -13.44
CA GLN A 82 -4.30 -5.02 -14.59
C GLN A 82 -4.27 -6.55 -14.41
N ARG A 83 -3.21 -7.07 -13.79
CA ARG A 83 -3.09 -8.49 -13.46
C ARG A 83 -4.06 -8.89 -12.36
N LEU A 84 -4.16 -8.07 -11.31
CA LEU A 84 -5.08 -8.34 -10.19
C LEU A 84 -6.57 -8.24 -10.56
N MET A 85 -6.88 -7.61 -11.70
CA MET A 85 -8.24 -7.57 -12.28
C MET A 85 -8.55 -8.78 -13.16
N ASP A 86 -7.57 -9.55 -13.59
CA ASP A 86 -7.76 -10.74 -14.41
C ASP A 86 -8.27 -11.91 -13.55
N GLY A 87 -9.59 -12.10 -13.55
CA GLY A 87 -10.24 -13.16 -12.78
C GLY A 87 -9.78 -14.55 -13.19
N ALA A 88 -9.52 -14.81 -14.49
CA ALA A 88 -9.05 -16.09 -14.97
C ALA A 88 -7.63 -16.37 -14.46
N TRP A 89 -6.78 -15.35 -14.42
CA TRP A 89 -5.45 -15.48 -13.83
C TRP A 89 -5.52 -15.73 -12.32
N LEU A 90 -6.39 -15.04 -11.59
CA LEU A 90 -6.57 -15.26 -10.16
C LEU A 90 -7.10 -16.70 -9.89
N ASP A 91 -7.97 -17.24 -10.75
CA ASP A 91 -8.50 -18.59 -10.62
C ASP A 91 -7.46 -19.67 -10.90
N SER A 92 -6.38 -19.35 -11.61
CA SER A 92 -5.29 -20.29 -11.88
C SER A 92 -4.41 -20.61 -10.66
N PHE A 93 -4.47 -19.81 -9.59
CA PHE A 93 -3.65 -20.05 -8.41
C PHE A 93 -4.12 -21.25 -7.60
N ALA A 94 -3.18 -22.15 -7.31
CA ALA A 94 -3.44 -23.34 -6.48
C ALA A 94 -3.83 -22.94 -5.05
N ALA A 95 -4.67 -23.75 -4.43
CA ALA A 95 -5.06 -23.56 -3.03
C ALA A 95 -3.84 -23.49 -2.09
N GLY A 96 -3.92 -22.61 -1.08
CA GLY A 96 -2.85 -22.39 -0.11
C GLY A 96 -1.73 -21.45 -0.58
N THR A 97 -1.79 -20.92 -1.83
CA THR A 97 -0.87 -19.88 -2.31
C THR A 97 -1.31 -18.49 -1.88
N VAL A 98 -0.40 -17.52 -1.93
CA VAL A 98 -0.72 -16.10 -1.69
C VAL A 98 -1.79 -15.61 -2.66
N GLY A 99 -1.73 -16.03 -3.94
CA GLY A 99 -2.69 -15.64 -4.97
C GLY A 99 -4.09 -16.21 -4.72
N ALA A 100 -4.20 -17.48 -4.28
CA ALA A 100 -5.49 -18.04 -3.91
C ALA A 100 -6.09 -17.31 -2.69
N ALA A 101 -5.27 -17.02 -1.68
CA ALA A 101 -5.72 -16.28 -0.50
C ALA A 101 -6.14 -14.83 -0.87
N TYR A 102 -5.43 -14.17 -1.79
CA TYR A 102 -5.81 -12.86 -2.31
C TYR A 102 -7.14 -12.91 -3.07
N ARG A 103 -7.32 -13.87 -3.98
CA ARG A 103 -8.58 -14.09 -4.71
C ARG A 103 -9.75 -14.25 -3.74
N ASP A 104 -9.59 -15.11 -2.72
CA ASP A 104 -10.65 -15.39 -1.76
C ASP A 104 -10.97 -14.17 -0.90
N PHE A 105 -9.95 -13.39 -0.53
CA PHE A 105 -10.11 -12.11 0.18
C PHE A 105 -10.89 -11.09 -0.65
N VAL A 106 -10.50 -10.84 -1.90
CA VAL A 106 -11.18 -9.87 -2.78
C VAL A 106 -12.65 -10.26 -3.00
N ARG A 107 -12.92 -11.54 -3.15
CA ARG A 107 -14.30 -12.07 -3.32
C ARG A 107 -15.14 -11.95 -2.06
N SER A 108 -14.58 -12.29 -0.90
CA SER A 108 -15.30 -12.20 0.38
C SER A 108 -15.66 -10.76 0.77
N GLU A 109 -14.80 -9.81 0.42
CA GLU A 109 -14.97 -8.39 0.73
C GLU A 109 -15.73 -7.62 -0.38
N ASN A 110 -16.16 -8.30 -1.44
CA ASN A 110 -16.81 -7.66 -2.60
C ASN A 110 -15.97 -6.53 -3.21
N LEU A 111 -14.63 -6.65 -3.11
CA LEU A 111 -13.68 -5.66 -3.59
C LEU A 111 -13.42 -5.86 -5.08
N SER A 112 -13.21 -4.75 -5.78
CA SER A 112 -12.60 -4.81 -7.10
C SER A 112 -11.34 -3.93 -7.10
N ALA A 113 -10.25 -4.45 -7.67
CA ALA A 113 -9.05 -3.65 -7.94
C ALA A 113 -9.39 -2.39 -8.77
N GLN A 114 -10.47 -2.47 -9.56
CA GLN A 114 -11.07 -1.37 -10.31
C GLN A 114 -11.55 -0.24 -9.39
N GLY A 115 -12.26 -0.53 -8.30
CA GLY A 115 -12.82 0.49 -7.40
C GLY A 115 -11.76 1.38 -6.76
N LEU A 116 -10.67 0.77 -6.27
CA LEU A 116 -9.52 1.53 -5.72
C LEU A 116 -8.80 2.35 -6.79
N ALA A 117 -8.67 1.80 -8.00
CA ALA A 117 -8.07 2.48 -9.13
C ALA A 117 -8.89 3.67 -9.60
N ASP A 118 -10.21 3.56 -9.64
CA ASP A 118 -11.11 4.62 -10.10
C ASP A 118 -11.06 5.83 -9.15
N ILE A 119 -11.14 5.62 -7.84
CA ILE A 119 -10.97 6.68 -6.83
C ILE A 119 -9.61 7.37 -6.98
N SER A 120 -8.56 6.60 -7.28
CA SER A 120 -7.21 7.12 -7.49
C SER A 120 -7.07 7.89 -8.82
N ARG A 121 -7.82 7.54 -9.89
CA ARG A 121 -7.75 8.20 -11.20
C ARG A 121 -8.45 9.54 -11.22
N GLU A 122 -9.59 9.69 -10.52
CA GLU A 122 -10.34 10.94 -10.46
C GLU A 122 -9.51 12.13 -9.92
N LYS A 123 -8.50 11.86 -9.10
CA LYS A 123 -7.66 12.89 -8.45
C LYS A 123 -6.33 13.18 -9.16
N ARG A 124 -6.06 12.61 -10.35
CA ARG A 124 -4.74 12.77 -11.02
C ARG A 124 -4.76 13.60 -12.29
N SER A 125 -3.73 14.44 -12.46
CA SER A 125 -3.45 15.08 -13.75
C SER A 125 -2.86 14.06 -14.74
N LYS A 126 -3.18 14.19 -16.04
CA LYS A 126 -2.70 13.30 -17.12
C LYS A 126 -1.16 13.22 -17.24
N ILE A 127 -0.44 14.20 -16.71
CA ILE A 127 1.03 14.31 -16.80
C ILE A 127 1.73 13.30 -15.87
N GLU A 128 1.09 12.91 -14.76
CA GLU A 128 1.69 11.99 -13.78
C GLU A 128 1.69 10.52 -14.22
N VAL A 129 0.88 10.16 -15.22
CA VAL A 129 0.64 8.75 -15.59
C VAL A 129 1.89 8.04 -16.11
N SER A 130 2.78 8.75 -16.81
CA SER A 130 4.00 8.15 -17.41
C SER A 130 5.25 8.28 -16.55
N HIS A 131 5.22 9.06 -15.47
CA HIS A 131 6.40 9.29 -14.64
C HIS A 131 6.76 8.03 -13.81
N PRO A 132 8.04 7.65 -13.69
CA PRO A 132 8.46 6.46 -12.93
C PRO A 132 7.96 6.44 -11.47
N TYR A 133 7.93 7.60 -10.83
CA TYR A 133 7.42 7.71 -9.45
C TYR A 133 5.91 7.52 -9.38
N ALA A 134 5.16 7.90 -10.41
CA ALA A 134 3.73 7.65 -10.48
C ALA A 134 3.45 6.15 -10.60
N TRP A 135 4.21 5.43 -11.45
CA TRP A 135 4.16 3.97 -11.52
C TRP A 135 4.46 3.32 -10.17
N PHE A 136 5.53 3.75 -9.48
CA PHE A 136 5.89 3.20 -8.17
C PHE A 136 4.83 3.50 -7.12
N GLY A 137 4.20 4.67 -7.19
CA GLY A 137 3.07 5.03 -6.33
C GLY A 137 1.84 4.14 -6.56
N ARG A 138 1.49 3.84 -7.83
CA ARG A 138 0.42 2.89 -8.17
C ARG A 138 0.74 1.50 -7.64
N ARG A 139 1.94 1.00 -7.90
CA ARG A 139 2.40 -0.28 -7.38
C ARG A 139 2.29 -0.35 -5.84
N THR A 140 2.67 0.72 -5.13
CA THR A 140 2.54 0.78 -3.66
C THR A 140 1.09 0.69 -3.20
N ARG A 141 0.15 1.28 -3.93
CA ARG A 141 -1.29 1.17 -3.70
C ARG A 141 -1.79 -0.25 -3.95
N ASP A 142 -1.44 -0.81 -5.12
CA ASP A 142 -1.98 -2.09 -5.59
C ASP A 142 -1.55 -3.28 -4.70
N VAL A 143 -0.40 -3.17 -4.04
CA VAL A 143 0.08 -4.23 -3.13
C VAL A 143 -0.53 -4.18 -1.74
N HIS A 144 -1.29 -3.12 -1.40
CA HIS A 144 -1.85 -2.95 -0.05
C HIS A 144 -2.74 -4.13 0.35
N ASP A 145 -3.64 -4.56 -0.54
CA ASP A 145 -4.54 -5.68 -0.24
C ASP A 145 -3.79 -7.02 -0.14
N ILE A 146 -2.70 -7.18 -0.90
CA ILE A 146 -1.82 -8.35 -0.74
C ILE A 146 -1.11 -8.30 0.62
N TRP A 147 -0.84 -7.11 1.16
CA TRP A 147 -0.24 -6.99 2.49
C TRP A 147 -1.22 -7.38 3.61
N HIS A 148 -2.53 -7.23 3.45
CA HIS A 148 -3.52 -7.85 4.35
C HIS A 148 -3.29 -9.35 4.44
N ILE A 149 -3.16 -10.03 3.29
CA ILE A 149 -2.94 -11.47 3.21
C ILE A 149 -1.60 -11.87 3.87
N LEU A 150 -0.52 -11.20 3.49
CA LEU A 150 0.81 -11.52 4.02
C LEU A 150 0.91 -11.27 5.52
N SER A 151 0.35 -10.17 6.00
CA SER A 151 0.42 -9.79 7.41
C SER A 151 -0.59 -10.52 8.30
N GLY A 152 -1.69 -11.02 7.72
CA GLY A 152 -2.80 -11.63 8.46
C GLY A 152 -3.71 -10.63 9.14
N TYR A 153 -3.63 -9.34 8.82
CA TYR A 153 -4.58 -8.34 9.30
C TYR A 153 -5.82 -8.32 8.41
N HIS A 154 -7.01 -8.36 9.00
CA HIS A 154 -8.27 -8.24 8.28
C HIS A 154 -8.66 -6.77 8.09
N ARG A 155 -9.77 -6.51 7.37
CA ARG A 155 -10.29 -5.17 7.09
C ARG A 155 -11.12 -4.56 8.23
N ASP A 156 -11.18 -5.20 9.39
CA ASP A 156 -11.76 -4.56 10.56
C ASP A 156 -10.93 -3.33 10.99
N GLY A 157 -11.50 -2.49 11.85
CA GLY A 157 -10.87 -1.22 12.21
C GLY A 157 -9.49 -1.36 12.85
N LEU A 158 -9.27 -2.41 13.63
CA LEU A 158 -7.97 -2.69 14.23
C LEU A 158 -6.99 -3.27 13.21
N GLY A 159 -7.46 -4.17 12.33
CA GLY A 159 -6.66 -4.75 11.26
C GLY A 159 -6.10 -3.68 10.34
N GLU A 160 -6.95 -2.74 9.90
CA GLU A 160 -6.54 -1.57 9.12
C GLU A 160 -5.50 -0.72 9.89
N ALA A 161 -5.74 -0.42 11.16
CA ALA A 161 -4.80 0.36 11.96
C ALA A 161 -3.43 -0.33 12.11
N CYS A 162 -3.42 -1.66 12.28
CA CYS A 162 -2.20 -2.46 12.33
C CYS A 162 -1.48 -2.47 10.97
N LEU A 163 -2.23 -2.61 9.86
CA LEU A 163 -1.66 -2.63 8.52
C LEU A 163 -1.09 -1.27 8.12
N VAL A 164 -1.75 -0.15 8.44
CA VAL A 164 -1.18 1.17 8.14
C VAL A 164 0.10 1.43 8.95
N ALA A 165 0.21 0.92 10.19
CA ALA A 165 1.43 0.97 10.96
C ALA A 165 2.56 0.12 10.33
N PHE A 166 2.24 -1.08 9.84
CA PHE A 166 3.12 -1.93 9.06
C PHE A 166 3.56 -1.23 7.77
N SER A 167 2.63 -0.61 7.06
CA SER A 167 2.86 0.11 5.80
C SER A 167 3.77 1.32 5.99
N TYR A 168 3.65 2.04 7.11
CA TYR A 168 4.60 3.09 7.46
C TYR A 168 6.03 2.55 7.57
N ALA A 169 6.22 1.42 8.23
CA ALA A 169 7.54 0.81 8.38
C ALA A 169 8.16 0.41 7.02
N GLN A 170 7.34 0.02 6.06
CA GLN A 170 7.75 -0.38 4.73
C GLN A 170 8.01 0.81 3.78
N THR A 171 7.20 1.86 3.85
CA THR A 171 7.22 2.96 2.89
C THR A 171 7.93 4.21 3.40
N GLY A 172 7.99 4.42 4.72
CA GLY A 172 8.45 5.66 5.33
C GLY A 172 7.53 6.86 5.08
N SER A 173 6.33 6.64 4.54
CA SER A 173 5.37 7.72 4.28
C SER A 173 4.69 8.20 5.55
N LEU A 174 4.82 9.49 5.85
CA LEU A 174 4.22 10.09 7.06
C LEU A 174 2.70 10.03 7.07
N GLY A 175 2.04 9.92 5.92
CA GLY A 175 0.59 9.72 5.85
C GLY A 175 0.17 8.46 6.61
N TRP A 176 0.84 7.34 6.38
CA TRP A 176 0.58 6.10 7.12
C TRP A 176 0.85 6.24 8.62
N ALA A 177 1.97 6.86 9.00
CA ALA A 177 2.26 7.11 10.42
C ALA A 177 1.17 7.95 11.10
N PHE A 178 0.66 8.97 10.39
CA PHE A 178 -0.34 9.88 10.91
C PHE A 178 -1.69 9.19 11.12
N ILE A 179 -2.11 8.32 10.19
CA ILE A 179 -3.32 7.50 10.32
C ILE A 179 -3.17 6.51 11.48
N ALA A 180 -2.04 5.79 11.55
CA ALA A 180 -1.78 4.83 12.64
C ALA A 180 -1.79 5.51 14.01
N LEU A 181 -1.19 6.69 14.13
CA LEU A 181 -1.22 7.48 15.37
C LEU A 181 -2.63 7.91 15.74
N GLY A 182 -3.43 8.38 14.77
CA GLY A 182 -4.83 8.76 14.98
C GLY A 182 -5.66 7.59 15.50
N ALA A 183 -5.52 6.41 14.91
CA ALA A 183 -6.18 5.18 15.36
C ALA A 183 -5.73 4.78 16.78
N ALA A 184 -4.42 4.82 17.06
CA ALA A 184 -3.89 4.52 18.39
C ALA A 184 -4.39 5.49 19.47
N LEU A 185 -4.48 6.79 19.16
CA LEU A 185 -5.01 7.78 20.09
C LEU A 185 -6.50 7.59 20.36
N ARG A 186 -7.28 7.21 19.34
CA ARG A 186 -8.72 6.92 19.49
C ARG A 186 -8.96 5.74 20.44
N THR A 187 -8.14 4.69 20.34
CA THR A 187 -8.30 3.46 21.15
C THR A 187 -7.61 3.52 22.51
N ARG A 188 -6.84 4.59 22.81
CA ARG A 188 -6.03 4.69 24.05
C ARG A 188 -6.87 4.63 25.34
N GLY A 189 -8.15 5.06 25.28
CA GLY A 189 -9.07 5.01 26.40
C GLY A 189 -9.72 3.64 26.64
N GLU A 190 -9.60 2.72 25.71
CA GLU A 190 -10.21 1.40 25.75
C GLU A 190 -9.26 0.40 26.44
N ALA A 191 -9.31 0.37 27.78
CA ALA A 191 -8.40 -0.47 28.58
C ALA A 191 -8.66 -1.98 28.48
N LYS A 192 -9.78 -2.40 27.87
CA LYS A 192 -10.20 -3.81 27.83
C LYS A 192 -9.28 -4.69 26.95
N HIS A 193 -8.73 -4.14 25.90
CA HIS A 193 -7.88 -4.89 24.95
C HIS A 193 -6.62 -4.12 24.59
N PRO A 194 -5.53 -4.80 24.21
CA PRO A 194 -4.23 -4.18 23.92
C PRO A 194 -4.17 -3.56 22.50
N TYR A 195 -5.12 -2.70 22.12
CA TYR A 195 -5.21 -2.10 20.79
C TYR A 195 -3.95 -1.34 20.38
N VAL A 196 -3.47 -0.45 21.24
CA VAL A 196 -2.25 0.35 20.96
C VAL A 196 -1.03 -0.55 20.78
N GLN A 197 -0.93 -1.60 21.59
CA GLN A 197 0.16 -2.57 21.51
C GLN A 197 0.08 -3.39 20.21
N ALA A 198 -1.14 -3.74 19.75
CA ALA A 198 -1.33 -4.44 18.47
C ALA A 198 -0.92 -3.56 17.29
N ILE A 199 -1.29 -2.27 17.28
CA ILE A 199 -0.88 -1.29 16.27
C ILE A 199 0.66 -1.14 16.27
N TRP A 200 1.26 -1.02 17.44
CA TRP A 200 2.72 -0.96 17.59
C TRP A 200 3.41 -2.25 17.13
N GLN A 201 2.81 -3.42 17.43
CA GLN A 201 3.30 -4.70 16.89
C GLN A 201 3.27 -4.68 15.35
N GLY A 202 2.25 -4.10 14.73
CA GLY A 202 2.16 -3.92 13.28
C GLY A 202 3.38 -3.18 12.72
N TYR A 203 3.74 -2.03 13.31
CA TYR A 203 4.95 -1.30 12.95
C TYR A 203 6.22 -2.14 13.11
N ARG A 204 6.38 -2.83 14.25
CA ARG A 204 7.57 -3.66 14.50
C ARG A 204 7.69 -4.83 13.51
N ARG A 205 6.58 -5.47 13.16
CA ARG A 205 6.52 -6.53 12.15
C ARG A 205 6.92 -6.00 10.78
N GLY A 206 6.41 -4.84 10.40
CA GLY A 206 6.81 -4.17 9.16
C GLY A 206 8.29 -3.80 9.12
N LYS A 207 8.88 -3.41 10.25
CA LYS A 207 10.33 -3.13 10.36
C LYS A 207 11.18 -4.39 10.27
N ALA A 208 10.71 -5.51 10.79
CA ALA A 208 11.39 -6.79 10.75
C ALA A 208 11.27 -7.50 9.40
N ALA A 209 10.18 -7.28 8.69
CA ALA A 209 9.94 -7.86 7.38
C ALA A 209 10.97 -7.38 6.35
N LYS A 210 11.26 -8.24 5.36
CA LYS A 210 11.98 -7.80 4.15
C LYS A 210 11.22 -6.65 3.49
N TRP A 211 11.92 -5.87 2.69
CA TRP A 211 11.30 -4.74 2.01
C TRP A 211 10.40 -5.22 0.87
N LEU A 212 9.08 -5.23 1.13
CA LEU A 212 8.08 -5.83 0.26
C LEU A 212 7.91 -5.11 -1.08
N LEU A 213 8.23 -3.82 -1.16
CA LEU A 213 8.09 -3.06 -2.41
C LEU A 213 9.07 -3.48 -3.50
N ALA A 214 10.13 -4.25 -3.16
CA ALA A 214 11.05 -4.83 -4.14
C ALA A 214 10.66 -6.24 -4.60
N GLU A 215 9.58 -6.83 -4.04
CA GLU A 215 9.15 -8.17 -4.41
C GLU A 215 8.53 -8.19 -5.83
N ASP A 216 8.78 -9.29 -6.52
CA ASP A 216 8.07 -9.65 -7.73
C ASP A 216 6.72 -10.26 -7.34
N TYR A 217 5.67 -9.46 -7.39
CA TYR A 217 4.35 -9.89 -6.91
C TYR A 217 3.71 -10.94 -7.80
N GLU A 218 3.99 -10.97 -9.10
CA GLU A 218 3.49 -12.03 -9.97
C GLU A 218 4.04 -13.40 -9.53
N ARG A 219 5.33 -13.43 -9.20
CA ARG A 219 5.95 -14.64 -8.64
C ARG A 219 5.50 -14.91 -7.21
N LEU A 220 5.44 -13.89 -6.35
CA LEU A 220 5.03 -14.03 -4.95
C LEU A 220 3.63 -14.66 -4.82
N LEU A 221 2.69 -14.29 -5.70
CA LEU A 221 1.34 -14.83 -5.70
C LEU A 221 1.30 -16.35 -5.98
N THR A 222 2.31 -16.91 -6.64
CA THR A 222 2.41 -18.39 -6.85
C THR A 222 2.99 -19.13 -5.64
N GLU A 223 3.58 -18.44 -4.65
CA GLU A 223 4.22 -19.08 -3.50
C GLU A 223 3.16 -19.56 -2.49
N PRO A 224 3.40 -20.71 -1.81
CA PRO A 224 2.60 -21.07 -0.63
C PRO A 224 2.67 -19.96 0.43
N LEU A 225 1.52 -19.57 0.98
CA LEU A 225 1.40 -18.39 1.87
C LEU A 225 2.35 -18.45 3.07
N ASP A 226 2.43 -19.61 3.73
CA ASP A 226 3.33 -19.74 4.90
C ASP A 226 4.81 -19.75 4.53
N ALA A 227 5.16 -20.24 3.33
CA ALA A 227 6.52 -20.18 2.82
C ALA A 227 6.90 -18.72 2.49
N ALA A 228 5.99 -17.96 1.85
CA ALA A 228 6.16 -16.55 1.58
C ALA A 228 6.35 -15.74 2.86
N ARG A 229 5.50 -15.95 3.88
CA ARG A 229 5.63 -15.29 5.19
C ARG A 229 6.98 -15.57 5.85
N ARG A 230 7.44 -16.82 5.87
CA ARG A 230 8.77 -17.18 6.42
C ARG A 230 9.90 -16.51 5.62
N ARG A 231 9.86 -16.59 4.29
CA ARG A 231 10.86 -15.99 3.41
C ARG A 231 10.96 -14.47 3.57
N LEU A 232 9.81 -13.82 3.76
CA LEU A 232 9.69 -12.38 3.94
C LEU A 232 9.91 -11.92 5.38
N ASN A 233 10.15 -12.85 6.31
CA ASN A 233 10.30 -12.58 7.74
C ASN A 233 9.08 -11.85 8.35
N ILE A 234 7.89 -12.31 7.99
CA ILE A 234 6.62 -11.79 8.52
C ILE A 234 6.14 -12.72 9.63
N ALA A 235 6.34 -12.31 10.87
CA ALA A 235 5.90 -13.05 12.05
C ALA A 235 4.36 -13.05 12.20
N PRO A 236 3.74 -13.97 12.98
CA PRO A 236 2.32 -13.94 13.30
C PRO A 236 1.85 -12.64 13.95
N ALA A 237 0.57 -12.30 13.77
CA ALA A 237 -0.07 -11.08 14.32
C ALA A 237 -0.61 -11.31 15.74
N SER A 238 0.18 -11.89 16.64
CA SER A 238 -0.24 -12.49 17.90
C SER A 238 -1.08 -11.58 18.80
N LEU A 239 -0.76 -10.27 18.88
CA LEU A 239 -1.58 -9.34 19.69
C LEU A 239 -2.93 -9.05 19.02
N TYR A 240 -2.93 -8.86 17.71
CA TYR A 240 -4.17 -8.70 16.96
C TYR A 240 -5.05 -9.95 17.06
N ASP A 241 -4.48 -11.13 16.88
CA ASP A 241 -5.19 -12.41 16.94
C ASP A 241 -5.75 -12.70 18.34
N SER A 242 -5.13 -12.17 19.40
CA SER A 242 -5.61 -12.32 20.78
C SER A 242 -6.86 -11.49 21.10
N ILE A 243 -7.22 -10.53 20.26
CA ILE A 243 -8.41 -9.69 20.44
C ILE A 243 -9.58 -10.36 19.72
N PRO A 244 -10.73 -10.56 20.38
CA PRO A 244 -11.90 -11.16 19.75
C PRO A 244 -12.38 -10.39 18.52
N ALA A 245 -12.82 -11.07 17.46
CA ALA A 245 -13.28 -10.42 16.23
C ALA A 245 -14.40 -9.41 16.45
N SER A 246 -15.27 -9.62 17.43
CA SER A 246 -16.33 -8.69 17.82
C SER A 246 -15.83 -7.38 18.48
N ALA A 247 -14.53 -7.29 18.78
CA ALA A 247 -13.89 -6.15 19.45
C ALA A 247 -12.81 -5.47 18.58
N ARG A 248 -12.65 -5.89 17.31
CA ARG A 248 -11.64 -5.37 16.39
C ARG A 248 -12.06 -4.19 15.53
#